data_4322c9beeadd0059d20080d3538eb663
#
_entry.id   4322c9beeadd0059d20080d3538eb663
#
_cell.length_a   1.000
_cell.length_b   1.000
_cell.length_c   1.000
_cell.angle_alpha   90.00
_cell.angle_beta   90.00
_cell.angle_gamma   90.00
#
_symmetry.space_group_name_H-M   'P 1'
#
loop_
_entity.id
_entity.type
_entity.pdbx_description
1 polymer ?
#
loop_
_entity_poly.entity_id
_entity_poly.type
_entity_poly.pdbx_seq_one_letter_code
_entity_poly.pdbx_strand_id
1 'polypeptide(L)'
;MKIYITGLPSGYEVEHLVRLFYPMAPLTLTPPEEGEDCVWAEKKEDSLYAMVREQGQSRDAAAPLPRPVEAGGETVEFTLASLTYDLLRSWTGIRPPWGKMTGVRPVRLIHDKRTAGWTEADIDRFFLERFDCSRQKYDMAKAIADLQEPILKLGSAPKTYSLYLGIPFCPSRCSYCSFVSCNLDRDRKLVQPYVDCLCREVEAIREQADKAGLKLCSIYIGGGTPTSLSADQLRQLMGTVRENFDLSKVVEYTVEAGRPDCTDAEKLAVIKEYGATRISINPQTFSDEVLAGIGRRHSAQDILDCYADARRAGHEDINMDLIAGLPGDTVAGFEHSLRQAIALDPENITVHTLTLKRASRIVIEDQKENDYADVAAMLEKCQLLADAGYRPYYLYRQKNTLQNLENVGWCKPGHEGYYNIYIMEEVQTILSAGAGGSTKLVADGGRRMQRIFNFKYPTEYIQRFAEVLERKKGVADFYDHDLGPETSG
;
A
#
# COMPACT_ATOMS: atom_id res chain seq x y z
N MET A 1 -2.46 -24.03 18.97
CA MET A 1 -1.95 -24.36 17.61
C MET A 1 -0.53 -23.85 17.46
N LYS A 2 0.45 -24.68 17.07
CA LYS A 2 1.85 -24.32 16.78
C LYS A 2 2.16 -24.66 15.30
N ILE A 3 3.12 -23.97 14.69
CA ILE A 3 3.60 -24.27 13.33
C ILE A 3 4.99 -24.88 13.46
N TYR A 4 5.20 -26.08 12.92
CA TYR A 4 6.50 -26.72 12.85
C TYR A 4 6.84 -27.07 11.41
N ILE A 5 7.99 -26.58 10.93
CA ILE A 5 8.48 -26.78 9.56
C ILE A 5 9.90 -27.30 9.61
N THR A 6 10.16 -28.39 8.88
CA THR A 6 11.50 -29.01 8.86
C THR A 6 11.89 -29.52 7.47
N GLY A 7 13.18 -29.71 7.25
CA GLY A 7 13.73 -30.24 6.00
C GLY A 7 13.81 -29.25 4.83
N LEU A 8 13.46 -27.97 5.04
CA LEU A 8 13.56 -26.92 4.04
C LEU A 8 14.65 -25.88 4.42
N PRO A 9 15.32 -25.24 3.43
CA PRO A 9 16.21 -24.10 3.67
C PRO A 9 15.44 -22.87 4.20
N SER A 10 14.19 -22.72 3.74
CA SER A 10 13.24 -21.70 4.16
C SER A 10 11.87 -22.35 4.34
N GLY A 11 11.13 -21.94 5.34
CA GLY A 11 9.73 -22.36 5.55
C GLY A 11 8.76 -21.21 5.33
N TYR A 12 9.21 -20.11 4.71
CA TYR A 12 8.47 -18.86 4.59
C TYR A 12 7.10 -19.03 3.91
N GLU A 13 7.04 -19.73 2.77
CA GLU A 13 5.78 -19.92 2.04
C GLU A 13 4.82 -20.80 2.85
N VAL A 14 5.32 -21.87 3.46
CA VAL A 14 4.50 -22.75 4.32
C VAL A 14 3.93 -21.99 5.51
N GLU A 15 4.77 -21.25 6.25
CA GLU A 15 4.33 -20.44 7.38
C GLU A 15 3.24 -19.45 6.98
N HIS A 16 3.41 -18.75 5.86
CA HIS A 16 2.46 -17.76 5.39
C HIS A 16 1.13 -18.38 4.97
N LEU A 17 1.13 -19.56 4.35
CA LEU A 17 -0.10 -20.25 4.01
C LEU A 17 -0.81 -20.83 5.25
N VAL A 18 -0.09 -21.35 6.23
CA VAL A 18 -0.69 -21.81 7.49
C VAL A 18 -1.35 -20.64 8.24
N ARG A 19 -0.74 -19.45 8.22
CA ARG A 19 -1.30 -18.25 8.86
C ARG A 19 -2.58 -17.72 8.21
N LEU A 20 -2.96 -18.19 7.02
CA LEU A 20 -4.28 -17.90 6.45
C LEU A 20 -5.41 -18.56 7.25
N PHE A 21 -5.11 -19.68 7.93
CA PHE A 21 -6.05 -20.47 8.73
C PHE A 21 -5.87 -20.23 10.23
N TYR A 22 -4.63 -20.04 10.66
CA TYR A 22 -4.24 -19.84 12.06
C TYR A 22 -3.33 -18.61 12.20
N PRO A 23 -3.89 -17.38 12.13
CA PRO A 23 -3.10 -16.14 12.03
C PRO A 23 -2.11 -15.92 13.18
N MET A 24 -2.48 -16.36 14.40
CA MET A 24 -1.70 -16.15 15.63
C MET A 24 -0.80 -17.34 15.99
N ALA A 25 -0.78 -18.42 15.19
CA ALA A 25 0.01 -19.59 15.49
C ALA A 25 1.53 -19.26 15.51
N PRO A 26 2.25 -19.53 16.61
CA PRO A 26 3.69 -19.31 16.66
C PRO A 26 4.45 -20.38 15.87
N LEU A 27 5.52 -19.94 15.20
CA LEU A 27 6.50 -20.86 14.61
C LEU A 27 7.39 -21.43 15.72
N THR A 28 7.55 -22.75 15.75
CA THR A 28 8.45 -23.44 16.68
C THR A 28 9.60 -24.11 15.93
N LEU A 29 10.78 -24.14 16.56
CA LEU A 29 11.96 -24.83 16.04
C LEU A 29 12.08 -26.26 16.58
N THR A 30 11.33 -26.60 17.63
CA THR A 30 11.29 -27.93 18.22
C THR A 30 10.01 -28.65 17.80
N PRO A 31 10.08 -29.98 17.52
CA PRO A 31 8.88 -30.76 17.23
C PRO A 31 7.84 -30.62 18.35
N PRO A 32 6.56 -30.44 18.02
CA PRO A 32 5.48 -30.41 19.00
C PRO A 32 5.39 -31.74 19.74
N GLU A 33 5.07 -31.70 21.03
CA GLU A 33 4.87 -32.91 21.84
C GLU A 33 3.65 -33.72 21.38
N GLU A 34 3.59 -34.97 21.79
CA GLU A 34 2.44 -35.83 21.51
C GLU A 34 1.18 -35.24 22.16
N GLY A 35 0.12 -35.02 21.37
CA GLY A 35 -1.13 -34.40 21.81
C GLY A 35 -1.20 -32.89 21.68
N GLU A 36 -0.09 -32.18 21.45
CA GLU A 36 -0.13 -30.72 21.21
C GLU A 36 -0.80 -30.38 19.86
N ASP A 37 -1.64 -29.33 19.87
CA ASP A 37 -2.24 -28.79 18.66
C ASP A 37 -1.16 -28.15 17.75
N CYS A 38 -1.04 -28.67 16.54
CA CYS A 38 0.00 -28.23 15.61
C CYS A 38 -0.35 -28.42 14.14
N VAL A 39 0.31 -27.62 13.29
CA VAL A 39 0.50 -27.89 11.88
C VAL A 39 1.97 -28.26 11.68
N TRP A 40 2.20 -29.45 11.15
CA TRP A 40 3.51 -30.02 10.86
C TRP A 40 3.72 -30.10 9.37
N ALA A 41 4.77 -29.49 8.84
CA ALA A 41 5.15 -29.58 7.44
C ALA A 41 6.61 -30.03 7.32
N GLU A 42 6.87 -31.07 6.57
CA GLU A 42 8.18 -31.71 6.52
C GLU A 42 8.56 -32.10 5.09
N LYS A 43 9.76 -31.72 4.66
CA LYS A 43 10.43 -32.32 3.51
C LYS A 43 11.24 -33.52 4.00
N LYS A 44 10.83 -34.75 3.64
CA LYS A 44 11.57 -35.96 3.82
C LYS A 44 12.54 -36.23 2.66
N GLU A 45 13.29 -37.31 2.72
CA GLU A 45 14.27 -37.62 1.69
C GLU A 45 13.62 -37.76 0.30
N ASP A 46 12.50 -38.50 0.18
CA ASP A 46 11.85 -38.80 -1.10
C ASP A 46 10.41 -38.23 -1.21
N SER A 47 9.93 -37.51 -0.21
CA SER A 47 8.53 -37.09 -0.15
C SER A 47 8.33 -35.82 0.65
N LEU A 48 7.14 -35.24 0.51
CA LEU A 48 6.63 -34.16 1.29
C LEU A 48 5.53 -34.69 2.20
N TYR A 49 5.49 -34.15 3.43
CA TYR A 49 4.51 -34.57 4.44
C TYR A 49 3.92 -33.35 5.12
N ALA A 50 2.61 -33.33 5.30
CA ALA A 50 1.90 -32.33 6.07
C ALA A 50 0.92 -33.00 7.03
N MET A 51 0.78 -32.48 8.25
CA MET A 51 -0.17 -32.95 9.26
C MET A 51 -0.76 -31.79 10.01
N VAL A 52 -2.05 -31.86 10.30
CA VAL A 52 -2.74 -30.98 11.27
C VAL A 52 -3.22 -31.83 12.42
N ARG A 53 -3.00 -31.34 13.64
CA ARG A 53 -3.54 -31.92 14.89
C ARG A 53 -4.19 -30.81 15.69
N GLU A 54 -5.44 -31.03 16.07
CA GLU A 54 -6.24 -30.08 16.82
C GLU A 54 -7.25 -30.81 17.69
N GLN A 55 -7.31 -30.47 18.98
CA GLN A 55 -8.25 -31.06 19.96
C GLN A 55 -8.23 -32.61 19.98
N GLY A 56 -7.04 -33.20 19.92
CA GLY A 56 -6.86 -34.67 19.93
C GLY A 56 -7.22 -35.39 18.61
N GLN A 57 -7.69 -34.70 17.61
CA GLN A 57 -7.88 -35.23 16.26
C GLN A 57 -6.70 -34.88 15.37
N SER A 58 -6.42 -35.71 14.36
CA SER A 58 -5.37 -35.40 13.39
C SER A 58 -5.73 -35.89 12.00
N ARG A 59 -5.19 -35.20 11.02
CA ARG A 59 -5.22 -35.60 9.60
C ARG A 59 -3.87 -35.32 8.98
N ASP A 60 -3.43 -36.13 8.07
CA ASP A 60 -2.19 -35.97 7.34
C ASP A 60 -2.37 -36.13 5.85
N ALA A 61 -1.37 -35.69 5.10
CA ALA A 61 -1.27 -35.85 3.67
C ALA A 61 0.22 -35.96 3.28
N ALA A 62 0.48 -36.69 2.19
CA ALA A 62 1.82 -36.82 1.65
C ALA A 62 1.80 -36.67 0.12
N ALA A 63 2.90 -36.16 -0.44
CA ALA A 63 3.10 -36.03 -1.87
C ALA A 63 4.55 -36.39 -2.24
N PRO A 64 4.82 -36.87 -3.48
CA PRO A 64 6.18 -37.04 -3.97
C PRO A 64 6.86 -35.66 -4.11
N LEU A 65 8.20 -35.65 -4.15
CA LEU A 65 8.94 -34.47 -4.49
C LEU A 65 8.56 -33.99 -5.91
N PRO A 66 8.44 -32.66 -6.12
CA PRO A 66 8.15 -32.12 -7.44
C PRO A 66 9.31 -32.39 -8.42
N ARG A 67 9.03 -32.35 -9.72
CA ARG A 67 10.08 -32.31 -10.73
C ARG A 67 10.98 -31.08 -10.52
N PRO A 68 12.27 -31.15 -10.91
CA PRO A 68 13.12 -29.96 -10.89
C PRO A 68 12.50 -28.79 -11.66
N VAL A 69 12.73 -27.56 -11.20
CA VAL A 69 12.19 -26.34 -11.82
C VAL A 69 12.64 -26.23 -13.27
N GLU A 70 13.89 -26.59 -13.58
CA GLU A 70 14.47 -26.60 -14.93
C GLU A 70 13.75 -27.58 -15.87
N ALA A 71 13.06 -28.58 -15.32
CA ALA A 71 12.23 -29.54 -16.06
C ALA A 71 10.73 -29.15 -16.04
N GLY A 72 10.40 -27.88 -15.73
CA GLY A 72 9.03 -27.38 -15.67
C GLY A 72 8.28 -27.74 -14.40
N GLY A 73 8.97 -28.20 -13.34
CA GLY A 73 8.39 -28.44 -12.03
C GLY A 73 8.25 -27.16 -11.19
N GLU A 74 7.75 -27.34 -9.97
CA GLU A 74 7.61 -26.27 -8.98
C GLU A 74 8.73 -26.35 -7.92
N THR A 75 8.89 -25.30 -7.14
CA THR A 75 9.81 -25.34 -6.00
C THR A 75 9.29 -26.32 -4.95
N VAL A 76 10.20 -27.01 -4.27
CA VAL A 76 9.85 -27.94 -3.18
C VAL A 76 9.07 -27.22 -2.08
N GLU A 77 9.46 -25.97 -1.77
CA GLU A 77 8.78 -25.16 -0.76
C GLU A 77 7.34 -24.84 -1.16
N PHE A 78 7.08 -24.40 -2.41
CA PHE A 78 5.72 -24.13 -2.89
C PHE A 78 4.85 -25.39 -2.92
N THR A 79 5.41 -26.55 -3.31
CA THR A 79 4.68 -27.81 -3.33
C THR A 79 4.29 -28.25 -1.92
N LEU A 80 5.21 -28.16 -0.93
CA LEU A 80 4.89 -28.47 0.47
C LEU A 80 3.88 -27.46 1.05
N ALA A 81 4.02 -26.18 0.74
CA ALA A 81 3.07 -25.15 1.13
C ALA A 81 1.68 -25.41 0.55
N SER A 82 1.60 -25.83 -0.72
CA SER A 82 0.35 -26.21 -1.39
C SER A 82 -0.30 -27.43 -0.76
N LEU A 83 0.49 -28.47 -0.47
CA LEU A 83 0.02 -29.67 0.22
C LEU A 83 -0.58 -29.34 1.59
N THR A 84 0.13 -28.48 2.35
CA THR A 84 -0.31 -28.01 3.67
C THR A 84 -1.59 -27.17 3.56
N TYR A 85 -1.68 -26.27 2.58
CA TYR A 85 -2.89 -25.49 2.31
C TYR A 85 -4.09 -26.35 1.99
N ASP A 86 -3.95 -27.34 1.09
CA ASP A 86 -5.05 -28.22 0.68
C ASP A 86 -5.55 -29.09 1.85
N LEU A 87 -4.63 -29.53 2.72
CA LEU A 87 -4.95 -30.22 3.96
C LEU A 87 -5.75 -29.32 4.92
N LEU A 88 -5.26 -28.10 5.18
CA LEU A 88 -5.90 -27.14 6.10
C LEU A 88 -7.25 -26.68 5.59
N ARG A 89 -7.37 -26.43 4.28
CA ARG A 89 -8.66 -26.11 3.64
C ARG A 89 -9.69 -27.21 3.87
N SER A 90 -9.29 -28.49 3.72
CA SER A 90 -10.18 -29.63 3.94
C SER A 90 -10.49 -29.86 5.44
N TRP A 91 -9.57 -29.49 6.32
CA TRP A 91 -9.72 -29.61 7.77
C TRP A 91 -10.65 -28.55 8.35
N THR A 92 -10.42 -27.28 8.01
CA THR A 92 -11.13 -26.13 8.57
C THR A 92 -12.42 -25.79 7.83
N GLY A 93 -12.58 -26.22 6.57
CA GLY A 93 -13.65 -25.79 5.67
C GLY A 93 -13.46 -24.34 5.16
N ILE A 94 -12.41 -23.63 5.58
CA ILE A 94 -12.13 -22.27 5.16
C ILE A 94 -11.48 -22.27 3.77
N ARG A 95 -11.94 -21.42 2.88
CA ARG A 95 -11.30 -21.12 1.59
C ARG A 95 -10.88 -19.65 1.56
N PRO A 96 -9.58 -19.35 1.80
CA PRO A 96 -9.08 -17.98 1.69
C PRO A 96 -9.37 -17.38 0.30
N PRO A 97 -9.90 -16.13 0.20
CA PRO A 97 -10.35 -15.57 -1.08
C PRO A 97 -9.25 -15.46 -2.14
N TRP A 98 -8.00 -15.25 -1.74
CA TRP A 98 -6.83 -15.23 -2.62
C TRP A 98 -6.12 -16.59 -2.73
N GLY A 99 -6.70 -17.65 -2.18
CA GLY A 99 -6.15 -19.00 -2.21
C GLY A 99 -4.73 -19.08 -1.65
N LYS A 100 -3.85 -19.75 -2.36
CA LYS A 100 -2.43 -19.94 -2.05
C LYS A 100 -1.55 -18.71 -2.32
N MET A 101 -2.13 -17.62 -2.81
CA MET A 101 -1.37 -16.40 -3.15
C MET A 101 -1.00 -15.63 -1.90
N THR A 102 0.28 -15.58 -1.55
CA THR A 102 0.82 -14.78 -0.45
C THR A 102 1.43 -13.45 -0.92
N GLY A 103 1.58 -13.27 -2.23
CA GLY A 103 2.12 -12.05 -2.84
C GLY A 103 1.25 -10.82 -2.62
N VAL A 104 1.88 -9.65 -2.57
CA VAL A 104 1.23 -8.39 -2.23
C VAL A 104 0.60 -7.66 -3.42
N ARG A 105 0.89 -8.08 -4.66
CA ARG A 105 0.50 -7.37 -5.90
C ARG A 105 -0.11 -8.31 -6.94
N PRO A 106 -1.34 -8.77 -6.76
CA PRO A 106 -1.99 -9.67 -7.73
C PRO A 106 -2.13 -9.06 -9.12
N VAL A 107 -2.43 -7.75 -9.21
CA VAL A 107 -2.60 -7.04 -10.48
C VAL A 107 -1.28 -7.01 -11.27
N ARG A 108 -0.17 -6.67 -10.59
CA ARG A 108 1.15 -6.69 -11.20
C ARG A 108 1.50 -8.06 -11.78
N LEU A 109 1.12 -9.13 -11.09
CA LEU A 109 1.38 -10.47 -11.56
C LEU A 109 0.67 -10.78 -12.88
N ILE A 110 -0.54 -10.19 -13.10
CA ILE A 110 -1.23 -10.28 -14.39
C ILE A 110 -0.44 -9.52 -15.47
N HIS A 111 -0.01 -8.30 -15.21
CA HIS A 111 0.83 -7.53 -16.15
C HIS A 111 2.13 -8.23 -16.49
N ASP A 112 2.83 -8.79 -15.50
CA ASP A 112 4.08 -9.53 -15.71
C ASP A 112 3.86 -10.76 -16.60
N LYS A 113 2.76 -11.52 -16.40
CA LYS A 113 2.41 -12.68 -17.22
C LYS A 113 2.06 -12.27 -18.67
N ARG A 114 1.28 -11.21 -18.85
CA ARG A 114 0.98 -10.64 -20.18
C ARG A 114 2.24 -10.22 -20.91
N THR A 115 3.14 -9.52 -20.21
CA THR A 115 4.45 -9.10 -20.77
C THR A 115 5.32 -10.30 -21.13
N ALA A 116 5.23 -11.40 -20.39
CA ALA A 116 5.90 -12.66 -20.70
C ALA A 116 5.22 -13.48 -21.81
N GLY A 117 4.16 -12.97 -22.45
CA GLY A 117 3.47 -13.60 -23.58
C GLY A 117 2.51 -14.73 -23.22
N TRP A 118 2.08 -14.81 -21.97
CA TRP A 118 1.05 -15.79 -21.56
C TRP A 118 -0.30 -15.43 -22.20
N THR A 119 -1.07 -16.46 -22.55
CA THR A 119 -2.46 -16.27 -22.99
C THR A 119 -3.37 -15.98 -21.78
N GLU A 120 -4.50 -15.31 -22.01
CA GLU A 120 -5.49 -15.08 -20.94
C GLU A 120 -5.95 -16.40 -20.30
N ALA A 121 -6.09 -17.46 -21.09
CA ALA A 121 -6.45 -18.79 -20.58
C ALA A 121 -5.36 -19.39 -19.67
N ASP A 122 -4.08 -19.13 -19.93
CA ASP A 122 -2.97 -19.57 -19.06
C ASP A 122 -2.97 -18.77 -17.75
N ILE A 123 -3.28 -17.46 -17.82
CA ILE A 123 -3.39 -16.60 -16.66
C ILE A 123 -4.60 -17.02 -15.81
N ASP A 124 -5.75 -17.32 -16.42
CA ASP A 124 -6.93 -17.83 -15.74
C ASP A 124 -6.59 -19.11 -14.95
N ARG A 125 -5.95 -20.10 -15.60
CA ARG A 125 -5.50 -21.34 -14.94
C ARG A 125 -4.52 -21.10 -13.81
N PHE A 126 -3.58 -20.18 -14.00
CA PHE A 126 -2.59 -19.81 -13.00
C PHE A 126 -3.25 -19.28 -11.70
N PHE A 127 -4.21 -18.38 -11.82
CA PHE A 127 -4.90 -17.82 -10.64
C PHE A 127 -5.92 -18.80 -10.05
N LEU A 128 -6.76 -19.40 -10.87
CA LEU A 128 -7.92 -20.17 -10.40
C LEU A 128 -7.57 -21.60 -10.00
N GLU A 129 -6.72 -22.29 -10.78
CA GLU A 129 -6.40 -23.71 -10.54
C GLU A 129 -5.13 -23.84 -9.69
N ARG A 130 -4.02 -23.19 -10.08
CA ARG A 130 -2.76 -23.34 -9.36
C ARG A 130 -2.79 -22.66 -8.00
N PHE A 131 -3.29 -21.43 -7.91
CA PHE A 131 -3.36 -20.66 -6.66
C PHE A 131 -4.69 -20.80 -5.90
N ASP A 132 -5.70 -21.47 -6.43
CA ASP A 132 -7.04 -21.60 -5.81
C ASP A 132 -7.66 -20.24 -5.46
N CYS A 133 -7.33 -19.19 -6.21
CA CYS A 133 -7.92 -17.88 -6.05
C CYS A 133 -9.42 -17.92 -6.35
N SER A 134 -10.24 -17.21 -5.58
CA SER A 134 -11.67 -17.15 -5.88
C SER A 134 -11.90 -16.41 -7.21
N ARG A 135 -12.91 -16.82 -7.95
CA ARG A 135 -13.28 -16.20 -9.22
C ARG A 135 -13.51 -14.70 -9.07
N GLN A 136 -14.23 -14.29 -8.01
CA GLN A 136 -14.53 -12.89 -7.72
C GLN A 136 -13.26 -12.03 -7.57
N LYS A 137 -12.25 -12.52 -6.80
CA LYS A 137 -11.00 -11.78 -6.59
C LYS A 137 -10.15 -11.72 -7.84
N TYR A 138 -10.11 -12.81 -8.59
CA TYR A 138 -9.39 -12.83 -9.87
C TYR A 138 -10.04 -11.88 -10.90
N ASP A 139 -11.37 -11.91 -11.05
CA ASP A 139 -12.08 -11.01 -11.99
C ASP A 139 -11.87 -9.55 -11.63
N MET A 140 -11.89 -9.20 -10.34
CA MET A 140 -11.55 -7.86 -9.87
C MET A 140 -10.12 -7.46 -10.25
N ALA A 141 -9.14 -8.33 -9.97
CA ALA A 141 -7.73 -8.03 -10.31
C ALA A 141 -7.53 -7.90 -11.83
N LYS A 142 -8.21 -8.72 -12.63
CA LYS A 142 -8.17 -8.65 -14.09
C LYS A 142 -8.80 -7.37 -14.64
N ALA A 143 -9.95 -6.99 -14.13
CA ALA A 143 -10.61 -5.72 -14.50
C ALA A 143 -9.73 -4.51 -14.17
N ILE A 144 -9.05 -4.52 -13.03
CA ILE A 144 -8.07 -3.48 -12.67
C ILE A 144 -6.90 -3.50 -13.65
N ALA A 145 -6.34 -4.66 -13.99
CA ALA A 145 -5.23 -4.76 -14.93
C ALA A 145 -5.61 -4.19 -16.31
N ASP A 146 -6.81 -4.49 -16.81
CA ASP A 146 -7.30 -3.98 -18.08
C ASP A 146 -7.45 -2.45 -18.05
N LEU A 147 -8.00 -1.91 -16.95
CA LEU A 147 -8.12 -0.46 -16.76
C LEU A 147 -6.77 0.24 -16.68
N GLN A 148 -5.79 -0.37 -16.01
CA GLN A 148 -4.48 0.22 -15.79
C GLN A 148 -3.60 0.26 -17.05
N GLU A 149 -3.84 -0.59 -18.04
CA GLU A 149 -2.95 -0.75 -19.20
C GLU A 149 -2.61 0.58 -19.93
N PRO A 150 -3.56 1.45 -20.29
CA PRO A 150 -3.26 2.74 -20.92
C PRO A 150 -2.52 3.70 -19.97
N ILE A 151 -2.83 3.67 -18.67
CA ILE A 151 -2.19 4.51 -17.64
C ILE A 151 -0.74 4.09 -17.44
N LEU A 152 -0.48 2.78 -17.37
CA LEU A 152 0.87 2.24 -17.23
C LEU A 152 1.75 2.54 -18.45
N LYS A 153 1.19 2.56 -19.66
CA LYS A 153 1.92 2.98 -20.86
C LYS A 153 2.41 4.42 -20.76
N LEU A 154 1.60 5.33 -20.16
CA LEU A 154 2.02 6.71 -19.93
C LEU A 154 3.10 6.78 -18.84
N GLY A 155 2.91 6.12 -17.70
CA GLY A 155 3.84 6.12 -16.57
C GLY A 155 5.17 5.43 -16.85
N SER A 156 5.18 4.39 -17.69
CA SER A 156 6.39 3.68 -18.10
C SER A 156 7.10 4.29 -19.29
N ALA A 157 6.64 5.45 -19.80
CA ALA A 157 7.35 6.17 -20.85
C ALA A 157 8.80 6.47 -20.42
N PRO A 158 9.78 6.39 -21.34
CA PRO A 158 11.17 6.56 -20.99
C PRO A 158 11.44 7.87 -20.25
N LYS A 159 12.21 7.78 -19.16
CA LYS A 159 12.63 8.92 -18.35
C LYS A 159 11.49 9.71 -17.70
N THR A 160 10.32 9.11 -17.47
CA THR A 160 9.26 9.72 -16.64
C THR A 160 9.48 9.44 -15.15
N TYR A 161 9.06 10.38 -14.31
CA TYR A 161 9.09 10.20 -12.86
C TYR A 161 7.93 10.88 -12.15
N SER A 162 7.62 10.42 -10.96
CA SER A 162 6.73 11.09 -9.99
C SER A 162 7.55 11.73 -8.89
N LEU A 163 7.11 12.91 -8.41
CA LEU A 163 7.70 13.61 -7.28
C LEU A 163 6.84 13.36 -6.03
N TYR A 164 7.45 12.82 -4.97
CA TYR A 164 6.82 12.63 -3.68
C TYR A 164 7.41 13.60 -2.64
N LEU A 165 6.55 14.35 -1.94
CA LEU A 165 6.95 15.25 -0.86
C LEU A 165 6.34 14.79 0.45
N GLY A 166 7.19 14.37 1.41
CA GLY A 166 6.76 13.83 2.69
C GLY A 166 6.67 14.91 3.77
N ILE A 167 5.50 15.07 4.40
CA ILE A 167 5.27 15.94 5.56
C ILE A 167 5.07 15.09 6.80
N PRO A 168 6.08 14.89 7.66
CA PRO A 168 6.04 13.93 8.76
C PRO A 168 5.46 14.54 10.06
N PHE A 169 4.42 15.36 9.96
CA PHE A 169 3.76 15.98 11.10
C PHE A 169 2.28 15.60 11.13
N CYS A 170 1.74 15.38 12.32
CA CYS A 170 0.32 15.12 12.56
C CYS A 170 -0.15 15.84 13.82
N PRO A 171 -1.43 16.30 13.89
CA PRO A 171 -1.99 16.87 15.12
C PRO A 171 -2.08 15.85 16.27
N SER A 172 -2.33 14.58 15.97
CA SER A 172 -2.28 13.47 16.90
C SER A 172 -1.86 12.18 16.18
N ARG A 173 -1.39 11.17 16.93
CA ARG A 173 -1.01 9.88 16.36
C ARG A 173 -2.16 8.90 16.48
N CYS A 174 -2.71 8.46 15.35
CA CYS A 174 -3.72 7.41 15.30
C CYS A 174 -3.16 6.07 15.78
N SER A 175 -3.95 5.25 16.48
CA SER A 175 -3.51 3.98 17.08
C SER A 175 -3.03 2.95 16.05
N TYR A 176 -3.65 2.92 14.89
CA TYR A 176 -3.31 2.00 13.78
C TYR A 176 -2.11 2.45 12.93
N CYS A 177 -1.74 3.74 13.02
CA CYS A 177 -0.76 4.32 12.10
C CYS A 177 0.68 3.86 12.42
N SER A 178 1.37 3.37 11.40
CA SER A 178 2.77 2.95 11.48
C SER A 178 3.77 3.95 10.86
N PHE A 179 3.27 5.02 10.25
CA PHE A 179 4.14 6.06 9.71
C PHE A 179 4.87 6.80 10.82
N VAL A 180 6.12 7.17 10.53
CA VAL A 180 6.88 8.05 11.41
C VAL A 180 6.31 9.44 11.28
N SER A 181 5.67 9.93 12.34
CA SER A 181 5.16 11.28 12.41
C SER A 181 5.50 11.92 13.76
N CYS A 182 5.83 13.21 13.71
CA CYS A 182 5.98 14.06 14.87
C CYS A 182 4.64 14.67 15.27
N ASN A 183 4.38 14.74 16.58
CA ASN A 183 3.18 15.38 17.10
C ASN A 183 3.38 16.90 17.13
N LEU A 184 2.48 17.64 16.47
CA LEU A 184 2.55 19.12 16.40
C LEU A 184 2.53 19.80 17.77
N ASP A 185 1.81 19.25 18.76
CA ASP A 185 1.74 19.83 20.10
C ASP A 185 3.14 19.89 20.75
N ARG A 186 4.03 18.94 20.45
CA ARG A 186 5.39 18.85 21.00
C ARG A 186 6.45 19.45 20.08
N ASP A 187 6.30 19.18 18.78
CA ASP A 187 7.40 19.33 17.82
C ASP A 187 7.19 20.51 16.85
N ARG A 188 6.25 21.42 17.13
CA ARG A 188 5.88 22.58 16.28
C ARG A 188 7.07 23.42 15.86
N LYS A 189 8.08 23.58 16.73
CA LYS A 189 9.31 24.34 16.44
C LYS A 189 10.16 23.75 15.30
N LEU A 190 9.96 22.48 14.96
CA LEU A 190 10.67 21.83 13.86
C LEU A 190 10.03 22.09 12.51
N VAL A 191 8.77 22.55 12.44
CA VAL A 191 8.00 22.62 11.21
C VAL A 191 8.64 23.61 10.22
N GLN A 192 8.92 24.86 10.63
CA GLN A 192 9.50 25.83 9.71
C GLN A 192 10.91 25.43 9.23
N PRO A 193 11.87 25.06 10.09
CA PRO A 193 13.16 24.58 9.63
C PRO A 193 13.05 23.36 8.70
N TYR A 194 12.04 22.50 8.91
CA TYR A 194 11.77 21.37 8.05
C TYR A 194 11.31 21.81 6.65
N VAL A 195 10.34 22.73 6.58
CA VAL A 195 9.83 23.28 5.30
C VAL A 195 10.95 23.95 4.51
N ASP A 196 11.82 24.72 5.20
CA ASP A 196 12.97 25.38 4.56
C ASP A 196 13.95 24.35 3.95
N CYS A 197 14.25 23.27 4.67
CA CYS A 197 15.04 22.16 4.15
C CYS A 197 14.34 21.46 2.99
N LEU A 198 13.03 21.20 3.11
CA LEU A 198 12.25 20.50 2.09
C LEU A 198 12.23 21.29 0.76
N CYS A 199 12.04 22.61 0.80
CA CYS A 199 12.12 23.48 -0.39
C CYS A 199 13.48 23.34 -1.08
N ARG A 200 14.57 23.43 -0.34
CA ARG A 200 15.93 23.26 -0.89
C ARG A 200 16.18 21.84 -1.44
N GLU A 201 15.57 20.81 -0.86
CA GLU A 201 15.68 19.46 -1.39
C GLU A 201 14.89 19.32 -2.71
N VAL A 202 13.73 19.99 -2.84
CA VAL A 202 12.94 20.06 -4.08
C VAL A 202 13.77 20.69 -5.21
N GLU A 203 14.46 21.79 -4.95
CA GLU A 203 15.38 22.45 -5.89
C GLU A 203 16.51 21.48 -6.33
N ALA A 204 17.13 20.80 -5.36
CA ALA A 204 18.19 19.83 -5.65
C ALA A 204 17.68 18.63 -6.46
N ILE A 205 16.47 18.14 -6.18
CA ILE A 205 15.84 17.08 -6.97
C ILE A 205 15.61 17.56 -8.41
N ARG A 206 15.14 18.80 -8.59
CA ARG A 206 14.95 19.37 -9.92
C ARG A 206 16.26 19.38 -10.73
N GLU A 207 17.35 19.85 -10.11
CA GLU A 207 18.67 19.89 -10.72
C GLU A 207 19.14 18.48 -11.16
N GLN A 208 18.98 17.47 -10.29
CA GLN A 208 19.39 16.11 -10.61
C GLN A 208 18.48 15.45 -11.66
N ALA A 209 17.19 15.73 -11.63
CA ALA A 209 16.25 15.26 -12.64
C ALA A 209 16.58 15.83 -14.03
N ASP A 210 16.96 17.11 -14.11
CA ASP A 210 17.39 17.73 -15.37
C ASP A 210 18.67 17.11 -15.92
N LYS A 211 19.69 16.91 -15.06
CA LYS A 211 20.93 16.23 -15.43
C LYS A 211 20.66 14.82 -16.01
N ALA A 212 19.74 14.08 -15.38
CA ALA A 212 19.34 12.74 -15.85
C ALA A 212 18.38 12.77 -17.06
N GLY A 213 17.91 13.96 -17.48
CA GLY A 213 16.92 14.12 -18.55
C GLY A 213 15.54 13.55 -18.22
N LEU A 214 15.18 13.52 -16.91
CA LEU A 214 13.92 12.99 -16.45
C LEU A 214 12.78 14.00 -16.66
N LYS A 215 11.55 13.50 -16.89
CA LYS A 215 10.34 14.29 -17.13
C LYS A 215 9.33 14.05 -16.03
N LEU A 216 8.91 15.11 -15.35
CA LEU A 216 7.88 15.03 -14.30
C LEU A 216 6.54 14.60 -14.89
N CYS A 217 5.93 13.59 -14.29
CA CYS A 217 4.63 13.03 -14.70
C CYS A 217 3.54 13.32 -13.65
N SER A 218 3.83 13.10 -12.37
CA SER A 218 2.88 13.36 -11.28
C SER A 218 3.57 13.88 -10.03
N ILE A 219 2.80 14.55 -9.17
CA ILE A 219 3.24 15.08 -7.88
C ILE A 219 2.31 14.56 -6.79
N TYR A 220 2.89 14.16 -5.66
CA TYR A 220 2.14 13.70 -4.50
C TYR A 220 2.74 14.28 -3.21
N ILE A 221 1.96 15.08 -2.49
CA ILE A 221 2.31 15.60 -1.17
C ILE A 221 1.52 14.81 -0.13
N GLY A 222 2.23 14.02 0.67
CA GLY A 222 1.63 13.11 1.64
C GLY A 222 2.48 12.91 2.89
N GLY A 223 2.31 11.76 3.54
CA GLY A 223 3.11 11.34 4.69
C GLY A 223 2.33 11.26 5.99
N GLY A 224 2.56 12.17 6.94
CA GLY A 224 1.75 12.31 8.15
C GLY A 224 0.45 13.02 7.83
N THR A 225 0.51 14.35 7.71
CA THR A 225 -0.63 15.17 7.31
C THR A 225 -0.11 16.49 6.71
N PRO A 226 -0.12 16.68 5.39
CA PRO A 226 0.37 17.90 4.75
C PRO A 226 -0.30 19.20 5.26
N THR A 227 -1.59 19.16 5.54
CA THR A 227 -2.34 20.30 6.12
C THR A 227 -2.03 20.57 7.58
N SER A 228 -1.10 19.83 8.19
CA SER A 228 -0.46 20.20 9.46
C SER A 228 0.43 21.45 9.32
N LEU A 229 0.85 21.79 8.10
CA LEU A 229 1.50 23.05 7.76
C LEU A 229 0.49 24.20 7.83
N SER A 230 0.97 25.41 8.12
CA SER A 230 0.15 26.63 7.98
C SER A 230 -0.10 26.95 6.50
N ALA A 231 -1.07 27.82 6.22
CA ALA A 231 -1.33 28.30 4.86
C ALA A 231 -0.06 28.94 4.23
N ASP A 232 0.72 29.71 5.01
CA ASP A 232 1.96 30.33 4.52
C ASP A 232 3.05 29.30 4.22
N GLN A 233 3.16 28.26 5.06
CA GLN A 233 4.09 27.16 4.82
C GLN A 233 3.70 26.31 3.59
N LEU A 234 2.40 26.12 3.36
CA LEU A 234 1.89 25.50 2.13
C LEU A 234 2.20 26.38 0.91
N ARG A 235 1.98 27.71 1.00
CA ARG A 235 2.36 28.68 -0.06
C ARG A 235 3.86 28.59 -0.37
N GLN A 236 4.71 28.54 0.66
CA GLN A 236 6.16 28.40 0.49
C GLN A 236 6.52 27.12 -0.25
N LEU A 237 6.04 25.98 0.22
CA LEU A 237 6.38 24.68 -0.35
C LEU A 237 5.82 24.53 -1.78
N MET A 238 4.53 24.78 -1.95
CA MET A 238 3.88 24.62 -3.26
C MET A 238 4.31 25.71 -4.25
N GLY A 239 4.70 26.91 -3.75
CA GLY A 239 5.37 27.94 -4.53
C GLY A 239 6.71 27.45 -5.09
N THR A 240 7.56 26.87 -4.24
CA THR A 240 8.82 26.25 -4.68
C THR A 240 8.59 25.19 -5.75
N VAL A 241 7.55 24.36 -5.60
CA VAL A 241 7.20 23.37 -6.64
C VAL A 241 6.83 24.06 -7.95
N ARG A 242 5.95 25.06 -7.91
CA ARG A 242 5.48 25.79 -9.10
C ARG A 242 6.60 26.56 -9.82
N GLU A 243 7.58 27.08 -9.08
CA GLU A 243 8.73 27.81 -9.63
C GLU A 243 9.76 26.88 -10.28
N ASN A 244 9.87 25.65 -9.81
CA ASN A 244 10.88 24.71 -10.25
C ASN A 244 10.38 23.72 -11.31
N PHE A 245 9.07 23.48 -11.45
CA PHE A 245 8.53 22.47 -12.36
C PHE A 245 7.45 23.02 -13.29
N ASP A 246 7.44 22.53 -14.52
CA ASP A 246 6.38 22.79 -15.51
C ASP A 246 5.13 21.95 -15.19
N LEU A 247 4.22 22.53 -14.43
CA LEU A 247 2.99 21.86 -14.01
C LEU A 247 2.01 21.60 -15.16
N SER A 248 2.16 22.25 -16.32
CA SER A 248 1.27 22.06 -17.48
C SER A 248 1.33 20.65 -18.07
N LYS A 249 2.39 19.91 -17.76
CA LYS A 249 2.62 18.51 -18.24
C LYS A 249 2.36 17.46 -17.15
N VAL A 250 2.00 17.90 -15.95
CA VAL A 250 1.71 17.02 -14.83
C VAL A 250 0.30 16.48 -14.97
N VAL A 251 0.16 15.16 -15.02
CA VAL A 251 -1.15 14.51 -15.19
C VAL A 251 -1.95 14.44 -13.89
N GLU A 252 -1.27 14.50 -12.75
CA GLU A 252 -1.88 14.49 -11.42
C GLU A 252 -1.00 15.21 -10.41
N TYR A 253 -1.62 16.12 -9.65
CA TYR A 253 -1.00 16.76 -8.50
C TYR A 253 -1.90 16.56 -7.28
N THR A 254 -1.53 15.61 -6.44
CA THR A 254 -2.31 15.21 -5.26
C THR A 254 -1.73 15.82 -3.99
N VAL A 255 -2.61 16.32 -3.12
CA VAL A 255 -2.28 16.77 -1.75
C VAL A 255 -3.19 16.07 -0.74
N GLU A 256 -2.61 15.38 0.25
CA GLU A 256 -3.37 14.79 1.34
C GLU A 256 -3.84 15.89 2.32
N ALA A 257 -5.14 16.20 2.30
CA ALA A 257 -5.84 17.02 3.29
C ALA A 257 -6.62 16.12 4.29
N GLY A 258 -6.03 14.99 4.64
CA GLY A 258 -6.70 13.83 5.24
C GLY A 258 -7.23 14.01 6.68
N ARG A 259 -7.01 15.18 7.31
CA ARG A 259 -7.37 15.44 8.71
C ARG A 259 -8.20 16.71 8.84
N PRO A 260 -9.54 16.63 9.01
CA PRO A 260 -10.40 17.79 9.22
C PRO A 260 -9.96 18.69 10.39
N ASP A 261 -9.42 18.09 11.47
CA ASP A 261 -8.94 18.84 12.65
C ASP A 261 -7.70 19.72 12.41
N CYS A 262 -7.13 19.72 11.22
CA CYS A 262 -6.04 20.64 10.83
C CYS A 262 -6.15 21.14 9.37
N THR A 263 -7.30 20.90 8.72
CA THR A 263 -7.60 21.38 7.37
C THR A 263 -8.69 22.44 7.46
N ASP A 264 -8.42 23.64 6.98
CA ASP A 264 -9.35 24.76 6.97
C ASP A 264 -9.52 25.34 5.56
N ALA A 265 -10.51 26.20 5.39
CA ALA A 265 -10.85 26.80 4.10
C ALA A 265 -9.69 27.59 3.46
N GLU A 266 -8.83 28.25 4.26
CA GLU A 266 -7.67 28.98 3.74
C GLU A 266 -6.66 28.02 3.13
N LYS A 267 -6.32 26.92 3.82
CA LYS A 267 -5.39 25.90 3.30
C LYS A 267 -5.92 25.24 2.04
N LEU A 268 -7.21 24.91 2.01
CA LEU A 268 -7.87 24.35 0.83
C LEU A 268 -7.80 25.31 -0.37
N ALA A 269 -8.04 26.62 -0.14
CA ALA A 269 -7.89 27.63 -1.18
C ALA A 269 -6.45 27.72 -1.69
N VAL A 270 -5.45 27.70 -0.80
CA VAL A 270 -4.02 27.68 -1.18
C VAL A 270 -3.68 26.45 -2.01
N ILE A 271 -4.11 25.28 -1.58
CA ILE A 271 -3.84 24.01 -2.31
C ILE A 271 -4.42 24.09 -3.74
N LYS A 272 -5.62 24.64 -3.89
CA LYS A 272 -6.24 24.86 -5.22
C LYS A 272 -5.49 25.90 -6.04
N GLU A 273 -5.15 27.04 -5.46
CA GLU A 273 -4.42 28.15 -6.12
C GLU A 273 -3.08 27.69 -6.71
N TYR A 274 -2.38 26.79 -6.01
CA TYR A 274 -1.08 26.29 -6.42
C TYR A 274 -1.14 25.07 -7.34
N GLY A 275 -2.33 24.72 -7.84
CA GLY A 275 -2.50 23.80 -8.96
C GLY A 275 -2.71 22.34 -8.59
N ALA A 276 -3.02 22.02 -7.33
CA ALA A 276 -3.41 20.65 -6.99
C ALA A 276 -4.68 20.26 -7.76
N THR A 277 -4.61 19.15 -8.47
CA THR A 277 -5.72 18.59 -9.26
C THR A 277 -6.57 17.66 -8.41
N ARG A 278 -6.00 17.04 -7.38
CA ARG A 278 -6.63 16.10 -6.48
C ARG A 278 -6.28 16.37 -5.03
N ILE A 279 -7.23 16.18 -4.14
CA ILE A 279 -6.98 16.15 -2.69
C ILE A 279 -7.58 14.87 -2.09
N SER A 280 -7.15 14.53 -0.88
CA SER A 280 -7.86 13.50 -0.11
C SER A 280 -8.35 14.05 1.22
N ILE A 281 -9.61 13.72 1.57
CA ILE A 281 -10.22 13.97 2.87
C ILE A 281 -10.56 12.61 3.45
N ASN A 282 -9.86 12.19 4.53
CA ASN A 282 -9.84 10.79 4.95
C ASN A 282 -10.65 10.58 6.24
N PRO A 283 -11.94 10.21 6.15
CA PRO A 283 -12.79 9.93 7.31
C PRO A 283 -12.23 8.80 8.16
N GLN A 284 -11.81 7.72 7.54
CA GLN A 284 -11.52 6.39 8.06
C GLN A 284 -12.79 5.65 8.50
N THR A 285 -13.71 6.33 9.16
CA THR A 285 -15.06 5.93 9.58
C THR A 285 -15.91 7.17 9.81
N PHE A 286 -17.23 7.04 9.79
CA PHE A 286 -18.19 8.07 10.21
C PHE A 286 -18.80 7.80 11.59
N SER A 287 -18.19 6.91 12.39
CA SER A 287 -18.55 6.68 13.78
C SER A 287 -17.69 7.53 14.72
N ASP A 288 -18.29 8.47 15.44
CA ASP A 288 -17.58 9.32 16.40
C ASP A 288 -16.91 8.51 17.52
N GLU A 289 -17.55 7.43 17.97
CA GLU A 289 -17.00 6.53 18.98
C GLU A 289 -15.72 5.84 18.48
N VAL A 290 -15.73 5.31 17.25
CA VAL A 290 -14.58 4.68 16.64
C VAL A 290 -13.48 5.71 16.36
N LEU A 291 -13.82 6.92 15.87
CA LEU A 291 -12.86 8.02 15.67
C LEU A 291 -12.12 8.36 16.96
N ALA A 292 -12.86 8.51 18.08
CA ALA A 292 -12.26 8.76 19.40
C ALA A 292 -11.35 7.58 19.82
N GLY A 293 -11.82 6.34 19.65
CA GLY A 293 -11.06 5.12 19.97
C GLY A 293 -9.74 4.97 19.21
N ILE A 294 -9.68 5.42 17.97
CA ILE A 294 -8.44 5.40 17.16
C ILE A 294 -7.57 6.64 17.34
N GLY A 295 -7.94 7.59 18.22
CA GLY A 295 -7.16 8.79 18.55
C GLY A 295 -7.29 9.94 17.55
N ARG A 296 -8.37 9.99 16.79
CA ARG A 296 -8.74 11.15 15.97
C ARG A 296 -9.53 12.18 16.80
N ARG A 297 -9.24 13.47 16.61
CA ARG A 297 -9.81 14.57 17.39
C ARG A 297 -10.96 15.30 16.68
N HIS A 298 -11.49 14.73 15.61
CA HIS A 298 -12.60 15.30 14.85
C HIS A 298 -13.80 14.35 14.83
N SER A 299 -14.97 14.89 14.58
CA SER A 299 -16.23 14.19 14.47
C SER A 299 -16.61 13.88 13.02
N ALA A 300 -17.65 13.08 12.81
CA ALA A 300 -18.27 12.87 11.50
C ALA A 300 -18.77 14.19 10.89
N GLN A 301 -19.29 15.13 11.71
CA GLN A 301 -19.72 16.44 11.23
C GLN A 301 -18.54 17.27 10.70
N ASP A 302 -17.39 17.26 11.36
CA ASP A 302 -16.20 17.95 10.89
C ASP A 302 -15.72 17.44 9.52
N ILE A 303 -15.93 16.14 9.23
CA ILE A 303 -15.65 15.56 7.91
C ILE A 303 -16.58 16.15 6.86
N LEU A 304 -17.88 16.23 7.15
CA LEU A 304 -18.88 16.82 6.24
C LEU A 304 -18.58 18.28 5.95
N ASP A 305 -18.25 19.05 6.98
CA ASP A 305 -17.94 20.48 6.86
C ASP A 305 -16.64 20.69 6.05
N CYS A 306 -15.59 19.91 6.32
CA CYS A 306 -14.33 19.96 5.57
C CYS A 306 -14.53 19.59 4.08
N TYR A 307 -15.37 18.60 3.80
CA TYR A 307 -15.72 18.22 2.43
C TYR A 307 -16.45 19.35 1.70
N ALA A 308 -17.43 19.98 2.38
CA ALA A 308 -18.15 21.12 1.83
C ALA A 308 -17.23 22.32 1.59
N ASP A 309 -16.28 22.58 2.47
CA ASP A 309 -15.25 23.62 2.30
C ASP A 309 -14.36 23.32 1.09
N ALA A 310 -13.94 22.08 0.92
CA ALA A 310 -13.14 21.68 -0.25
C ALA A 310 -13.90 21.91 -1.57
N ARG A 311 -15.17 21.53 -1.62
CA ARG A 311 -16.01 21.80 -2.80
C ARG A 311 -16.19 23.30 -3.04
N ARG A 312 -16.39 24.11 -2.00
CA ARG A 312 -16.44 25.59 -2.10
C ARG A 312 -15.13 26.20 -2.59
N ALA A 313 -13.99 25.62 -2.20
CA ALA A 313 -12.68 26.03 -2.70
C ALA A 313 -12.43 25.61 -4.17
N GLY A 314 -13.34 24.87 -4.80
CA GLY A 314 -13.27 24.46 -6.19
C GLY A 314 -12.51 23.15 -6.42
N HIS A 315 -12.31 22.32 -5.40
CA HIS A 315 -11.76 20.98 -5.59
C HIS A 315 -12.79 20.06 -6.21
N GLU A 316 -12.51 19.56 -7.42
CA GLU A 316 -13.39 18.70 -8.21
C GLU A 316 -13.03 17.22 -8.06
N ASP A 317 -11.77 16.88 -7.78
CA ASP A 317 -11.31 15.50 -7.60
C ASP A 317 -10.91 15.26 -6.13
N ILE A 318 -11.80 14.61 -5.40
CA ILE A 318 -11.63 14.32 -3.97
C ILE A 318 -11.63 12.81 -3.76
N ASN A 319 -10.59 12.31 -3.06
CA ASN A 319 -10.55 10.95 -2.56
C ASN A 319 -10.97 10.91 -1.08
N MET A 320 -11.65 9.86 -0.66
CA MET A 320 -11.98 9.56 0.73
C MET A 320 -11.47 8.18 1.11
N ASP A 321 -10.67 8.09 2.20
CA ASP A 321 -10.22 6.80 2.71
C ASP A 321 -11.12 6.29 3.84
N LEU A 322 -11.51 5.02 3.76
CA LEU A 322 -12.18 4.25 4.81
C LEU A 322 -11.31 3.07 5.22
N ILE A 323 -11.41 2.63 6.47
CA ILE A 323 -10.68 1.46 6.98
C ILE A 323 -11.68 0.43 7.49
N ALA A 324 -11.68 -0.76 6.89
CA ALA A 324 -12.39 -1.92 7.38
C ALA A 324 -11.59 -2.60 8.50
N GLY A 325 -12.26 -2.95 9.61
CA GLY A 325 -11.67 -3.66 10.74
C GLY A 325 -11.05 -2.75 11.80
N LEU A 326 -11.44 -1.47 11.90
CA LEU A 326 -11.02 -0.62 13.03
C LEU A 326 -11.51 -1.19 14.37
N PRO A 327 -10.71 -1.05 15.46
CA PRO A 327 -11.16 -1.46 16.80
C PRO A 327 -12.47 -0.78 17.19
N GLY A 328 -13.43 -1.57 17.66
CA GLY A 328 -14.75 -1.08 18.08
C GLY A 328 -15.74 -0.83 16.94
N ASP A 329 -15.33 -0.99 15.67
CA ASP A 329 -16.24 -0.90 14.54
C ASP A 329 -16.97 -2.23 14.30
N THR A 330 -18.10 -2.17 13.60
CA THR A 330 -18.93 -3.31 13.25
C THR A 330 -19.19 -3.36 11.75
N VAL A 331 -19.68 -4.51 11.24
CA VAL A 331 -20.08 -4.62 9.82
C VAL A 331 -21.15 -3.57 9.47
N ALA A 332 -22.12 -3.33 10.37
CA ALA A 332 -23.16 -2.31 10.19
C ALA A 332 -22.60 -0.88 10.26
N GLY A 333 -21.62 -0.61 11.16
CA GLY A 333 -20.95 0.67 11.28
C GLY A 333 -20.10 0.99 10.05
N PHE A 334 -19.37 0.00 9.53
CA PHE A 334 -18.63 0.14 8.29
C PHE A 334 -19.57 0.37 7.08
N GLU A 335 -20.68 -0.38 6.96
CA GLU A 335 -21.68 -0.16 5.92
C GLU A 335 -22.28 1.25 6.01
N HIS A 336 -22.59 1.74 7.22
CA HIS A 336 -23.03 3.11 7.42
C HIS A 336 -22.00 4.12 6.91
N SER A 337 -20.72 3.94 7.29
CA SER A 337 -19.64 4.81 6.86
C SER A 337 -19.47 4.82 5.33
N LEU A 338 -19.61 3.66 4.70
CA LEU A 338 -19.53 3.52 3.25
C LEU A 338 -20.68 4.26 2.56
N ARG A 339 -21.92 4.14 3.07
CA ARG A 339 -23.10 4.87 2.55
C ARG A 339 -22.96 6.39 2.71
N GLN A 340 -22.40 6.86 3.82
CA GLN A 340 -22.12 8.29 4.03
C GLN A 340 -21.10 8.80 3.01
N ALA A 341 -20.00 8.05 2.80
CA ALA A 341 -19.01 8.41 1.78
C ALA A 341 -19.61 8.46 0.37
N ILE A 342 -20.43 7.45 0.00
CA ILE A 342 -21.12 7.41 -1.30
C ILE A 342 -22.09 8.60 -1.45
N ALA A 343 -22.82 8.96 -0.39
CA ALA A 343 -23.78 10.08 -0.43
C ALA A 343 -23.10 11.45 -0.62
N LEU A 344 -21.84 11.61 -0.22
CA LEU A 344 -21.03 12.80 -0.51
C LEU A 344 -20.58 12.86 -1.97
N ASP A 345 -20.69 11.76 -2.69
CA ASP A 345 -20.39 11.63 -4.12
C ASP A 345 -18.95 12.08 -4.51
N PRO A 346 -17.89 11.65 -3.77
CA PRO A 346 -16.52 11.96 -4.15
C PRO A 346 -16.13 11.22 -5.44
N GLU A 347 -15.04 11.64 -6.08
CA GLU A 347 -14.53 10.98 -7.30
C GLU A 347 -13.84 9.66 -7.00
N ASN A 348 -13.26 9.55 -5.78
CA ASN A 348 -12.58 8.32 -5.34
C ASN A 348 -12.97 7.95 -3.90
N ILE A 349 -13.08 6.67 -3.67
CA ILE A 349 -13.18 6.09 -2.32
C ILE A 349 -12.16 4.96 -2.23
N THR A 350 -11.21 5.06 -1.28
CA THR A 350 -10.25 3.99 -1.02
C THR A 350 -10.67 3.23 0.23
N VAL A 351 -10.82 1.92 0.11
CA VAL A 351 -11.10 1.04 1.24
C VAL A 351 -9.82 0.31 1.62
N HIS A 352 -9.32 0.65 2.80
CA HIS A 352 -8.19 -0.03 3.41
C HIS A 352 -8.67 -1.13 4.33
N THR A 353 -7.94 -2.23 4.39
CA THR A 353 -8.09 -3.26 5.42
C THR A 353 -7.06 -3.04 6.51
N LEU A 354 -7.50 -3.02 7.76
CA LEU A 354 -6.60 -2.80 8.89
C LEU A 354 -5.43 -3.78 8.87
N THR A 355 -4.23 -3.25 8.98
CA THR A 355 -3.00 -4.03 9.02
C THR A 355 -2.28 -3.83 10.34
N LEU A 356 -2.03 -4.91 11.08
CA LEU A 356 -1.35 -4.90 12.36
C LEU A 356 0.17 -4.77 12.16
N LYS A 357 0.65 -3.54 12.07
CA LYS A 357 2.08 -3.24 11.85
C LYS A 357 2.81 -3.08 13.19
N ARG A 358 4.02 -3.62 13.30
CA ARG A 358 4.86 -3.57 14.53
C ARG A 358 5.06 -2.16 15.11
N ALA A 359 5.02 -1.13 14.28
CA ALA A 359 5.18 0.26 14.70
C ALA A 359 3.86 0.95 15.08
N SER A 360 2.70 0.31 14.94
CA SER A 360 1.42 0.85 15.36
C SER A 360 1.24 0.73 16.87
N ARG A 361 0.49 1.66 17.50
CA ARG A 361 0.18 1.60 18.94
C ARG A 361 -0.63 0.36 19.30
N ILE A 362 -1.53 -0.08 18.43
CA ILE A 362 -2.31 -1.32 18.60
C ILE A 362 -1.38 -2.52 18.87
N VAL A 363 -0.26 -2.61 18.18
CA VAL A 363 0.70 -3.72 18.36
C VAL A 363 1.65 -3.45 19.53
N ILE A 364 2.11 -2.19 19.71
CA ILE A 364 3.02 -1.81 20.80
C ILE A 364 2.35 -1.98 22.16
N GLU A 365 1.05 -1.63 22.26
CA GLU A 365 0.27 -1.71 23.48
C GLU A 365 -0.40 -3.09 23.67
N ASP A 366 -0.01 -4.08 22.87
CA ASP A 366 -0.50 -5.47 22.86
C ASP A 366 -2.02 -5.62 22.76
N GLN A 367 -2.67 -4.68 22.05
CA GLN A 367 -4.11 -4.68 21.81
C GLN A 367 -4.50 -5.64 20.65
N LYS A 368 -3.72 -6.69 20.42
CA LYS A 368 -3.93 -7.66 19.33
C LYS A 368 -5.15 -8.55 19.55
N GLU A 369 -5.56 -8.70 20.81
CA GLU A 369 -6.71 -9.52 21.24
C GLU A 369 -8.04 -8.76 21.19
N ASN A 370 -8.08 -7.55 20.60
CA ASN A 370 -9.32 -6.85 20.37
C ASN A 370 -10.25 -7.72 19.51
N ASP A 371 -11.53 -7.73 19.87
CA ASP A 371 -12.57 -8.37 19.06
C ASP A 371 -12.77 -7.56 17.78
N TYR A 372 -12.07 -7.97 16.73
CA TYR A 372 -12.20 -7.36 15.40
C TYR A 372 -13.43 -7.91 14.72
N ALA A 373 -14.27 -7.03 14.19
CA ALA A 373 -15.40 -7.42 13.35
C ALA A 373 -14.94 -8.28 12.16
N ASP A 374 -15.86 -9.04 11.57
CA ASP A 374 -15.60 -9.81 10.36
C ASP A 374 -15.29 -8.87 9.18
N VAL A 375 -14.01 -8.73 8.89
CA VAL A 375 -13.50 -7.83 7.86
C VAL A 375 -13.89 -8.32 6.46
N ALA A 376 -14.00 -9.63 6.26
CA ALA A 376 -14.47 -10.17 4.99
C ALA A 376 -15.92 -9.72 4.71
N ALA A 377 -16.80 -9.80 5.71
CA ALA A 377 -18.17 -9.30 5.61
C ALA A 377 -18.23 -7.77 5.40
N MET A 378 -17.29 -7.01 5.99
CA MET A 378 -17.17 -5.58 5.70
C MET A 378 -16.80 -5.32 4.23
N LEU A 379 -15.81 -6.06 3.68
CA LEU A 379 -15.40 -5.89 2.28
C LEU A 379 -16.46 -6.33 1.27
N GLU A 380 -17.34 -7.27 1.63
CA GLU A 380 -18.51 -7.60 0.81
C GLU A 380 -19.43 -6.40 0.62
N LYS A 381 -19.51 -5.48 1.62
CA LYS A 381 -20.29 -4.25 1.49
C LYS A 381 -19.77 -3.29 0.43
N CYS A 382 -18.51 -3.46 -0.03
CA CYS A 382 -17.96 -2.67 -1.13
C CYS A 382 -18.70 -2.89 -2.46
N GLN A 383 -19.57 -3.89 -2.56
CA GLN A 383 -20.52 -4.00 -3.68
C GLN A 383 -21.37 -2.73 -3.85
N LEU A 384 -21.68 -2.02 -2.75
CA LEU A 384 -22.39 -0.73 -2.79
C LEU A 384 -21.64 0.33 -3.61
N LEU A 385 -20.31 0.29 -3.68
CA LEU A 385 -19.53 1.18 -4.54
C LEU A 385 -19.76 0.86 -6.02
N ALA A 386 -19.73 -0.41 -6.39
CA ALA A 386 -20.04 -0.83 -7.76
C ALA A 386 -21.47 -0.45 -8.17
N ASP A 387 -22.44 -0.65 -7.27
CA ASP A 387 -23.83 -0.28 -7.48
C ASP A 387 -24.03 1.24 -7.63
N ALA A 388 -23.16 2.05 -7.00
CA ALA A 388 -23.11 3.51 -7.12
C ALA A 388 -22.27 4.00 -8.32
N GLY A 389 -21.78 3.10 -9.18
CA GLY A 389 -21.05 3.44 -10.41
C GLY A 389 -19.54 3.61 -10.25
N TYR A 390 -18.99 3.32 -9.08
CA TYR A 390 -17.54 3.26 -8.90
C TYR A 390 -16.97 1.96 -9.45
N ARG A 391 -15.72 2.01 -9.91
CA ARG A 391 -14.98 0.83 -10.35
C ARG A 391 -13.63 0.74 -9.64
N PRO A 392 -13.13 -0.48 -9.33
CA PRO A 392 -11.82 -0.63 -8.74
C PRO A 392 -10.76 -0.26 -9.76
N TYR A 393 -9.72 0.52 -9.36
CA TYR A 393 -8.68 0.97 -10.29
C TYR A 393 -7.26 0.65 -9.81
N TYR A 394 -7.06 0.36 -8.53
CA TYR A 394 -5.83 -0.23 -8.02
C TYR A 394 -6.13 -1.13 -6.82
N LEU A 395 -5.22 -2.08 -6.59
CA LEU A 395 -5.34 -3.04 -5.52
C LEU A 395 -3.96 -3.42 -5.02
N TYR A 396 -3.82 -3.51 -3.70
CA TYR A 396 -2.63 -4.07 -3.10
C TYR A 396 -2.96 -4.82 -1.81
N ARG A 397 -2.06 -5.73 -1.43
CA ARG A 397 -2.15 -6.49 -0.19
C ARG A 397 -0.95 -6.16 0.68
N GLN A 398 -1.08 -6.34 1.98
CA GLN A 398 0.01 -6.16 2.92
C GLN A 398 0.14 -7.40 3.81
N LYS A 399 1.37 -7.65 4.28
CA LYS A 399 1.58 -8.67 5.31
C LYS A 399 0.89 -8.24 6.60
N ASN A 400 0.33 -9.21 7.33
CA ASN A 400 -0.39 -8.98 8.58
C ASN A 400 -1.66 -8.12 8.44
N THR A 401 -2.25 -8.04 7.27
CA THR A 401 -3.60 -7.52 7.08
C THR A 401 -4.60 -8.50 7.70
N LEU A 402 -5.62 -7.98 8.37
CA LEU A 402 -6.67 -8.82 8.94
C LEU A 402 -7.28 -9.72 7.86
N GLN A 403 -7.45 -11.00 8.18
CA GLN A 403 -7.95 -12.04 7.27
C GLN A 403 -7.21 -12.11 5.92
N ASN A 404 -5.98 -11.53 5.83
CA ASN A 404 -5.13 -11.52 4.63
C ASN A 404 -5.83 -10.92 3.38
N LEU A 405 -6.70 -9.93 3.60
CA LEU A 405 -7.49 -9.28 2.58
C LEU A 405 -6.74 -8.11 1.93
N GLU A 406 -7.34 -7.52 0.93
CA GLU A 406 -6.77 -6.47 0.11
C GLU A 406 -7.20 -5.06 0.53
N ASN A 407 -6.48 -4.08 0.01
CA ASN A 407 -6.85 -2.66 -0.03
C ASN A 407 -7.21 -2.31 -1.48
N VAL A 408 -8.31 -1.61 -1.70
CA VAL A 408 -8.82 -1.31 -3.04
C VAL A 408 -9.17 0.17 -3.15
N GLY A 409 -8.62 0.83 -4.17
CA GLY A 409 -9.10 2.15 -4.59
C GLY A 409 -10.21 2.01 -5.61
N TRP A 410 -11.30 2.68 -5.35
CA TRP A 410 -12.48 2.77 -6.22
C TRP A 410 -12.60 4.19 -6.77
N CYS A 411 -12.98 4.34 -8.02
CA CYS A 411 -13.15 5.66 -8.63
C CYS A 411 -14.34 5.69 -9.59
N LYS A 412 -14.84 6.89 -9.82
CA LYS A 412 -15.68 7.15 -11.00
C LYS A 412 -14.84 7.05 -12.27
N PRO A 413 -15.42 6.67 -13.41
CA PRO A 413 -14.68 6.62 -14.67
C PRO A 413 -13.99 7.94 -15.03
N GLY A 414 -12.68 7.88 -15.32
CA GLY A 414 -11.88 9.06 -15.66
C GLY A 414 -11.22 9.76 -14.46
N HIS A 415 -11.41 9.21 -13.24
CA HIS A 415 -10.83 9.76 -12.01
C HIS A 415 -9.85 8.78 -11.35
N GLU A 416 -9.16 7.95 -12.12
CA GLU A 416 -8.14 7.04 -11.62
C GLU A 416 -6.95 7.82 -11.02
N GLY A 417 -6.50 7.44 -9.84
CA GLY A 417 -5.31 8.02 -9.21
C GLY A 417 -4.02 7.49 -9.83
N TYR A 418 -3.39 8.27 -10.69
CA TYR A 418 -2.20 7.86 -11.46
C TYR A 418 -1.01 7.53 -10.55
N TYR A 419 -0.71 8.39 -9.57
CA TYR A 419 0.38 8.15 -8.64
C TYR A 419 0.22 6.82 -7.88
N ASN A 420 -1.01 6.52 -7.44
CA ASN A 420 -1.30 5.27 -6.73
C ASN A 420 -1.04 4.05 -7.62
N ILE A 421 -1.40 4.11 -8.89
CA ILE A 421 -1.12 3.04 -9.87
C ILE A 421 0.40 2.90 -10.06
N TYR A 422 1.12 4.00 -10.31
CA TYR A 422 2.56 3.96 -10.59
C TYR A 422 3.38 3.41 -9.44
N ILE A 423 3.04 3.78 -8.19
CA ILE A 423 3.76 3.27 -7.01
C ILE A 423 3.45 1.79 -6.74
N MET A 424 2.20 1.37 -6.95
CA MET A 424 1.79 -0.02 -6.72
C MET A 424 2.36 -0.96 -7.77
N GLU A 425 2.34 -0.57 -9.03
CA GLU A 425 2.85 -1.39 -10.14
C GLU A 425 4.38 -1.23 -10.36
N GLU A 426 5.04 -0.32 -9.64
CA GLU A 426 6.50 -0.08 -9.69
C GLU A 426 7.07 0.15 -11.10
N VAL A 427 6.33 0.82 -11.94
CA VAL A 427 6.70 1.02 -13.34
C VAL A 427 7.54 2.27 -13.58
N GLN A 428 7.63 3.15 -12.59
CA GLN A 428 8.18 4.49 -12.74
C GLN A 428 9.18 4.83 -11.63
N THR A 429 10.13 5.68 -11.96
CA THR A 429 10.98 6.35 -10.96
C THR A 429 10.13 7.26 -10.07
N ILE A 430 10.39 7.21 -8.77
CA ILE A 430 9.80 8.12 -7.80
C ILE A 430 10.93 8.86 -7.10
N LEU A 431 11.03 10.16 -7.34
CA LEU A 431 11.93 11.05 -6.61
C LEU A 431 11.22 11.54 -5.36
N SER A 432 11.81 11.28 -4.19
CA SER A 432 11.18 11.57 -2.91
C SER A 432 11.98 12.59 -2.12
N ALA A 433 11.31 13.62 -1.59
CA ALA A 433 11.85 14.59 -0.65
C ALA A 433 11.19 14.46 0.73
N GLY A 434 11.91 14.90 1.75
CA GLY A 434 11.46 14.91 3.14
C GLY A 434 11.94 13.72 3.97
N ALA A 435 11.76 13.81 5.29
CA ALA A 435 12.18 12.78 6.23
C ALA A 435 11.43 11.47 5.99
N GLY A 436 12.15 10.36 6.03
CA GLY A 436 11.62 9.03 5.71
C GLY A 436 11.38 8.79 4.22
N GLY A 437 11.66 9.76 3.35
CA GLY A 437 11.53 9.64 1.92
C GLY A 437 12.44 8.54 1.35
N SER A 438 11.89 7.77 0.41
CA SER A 438 12.60 6.71 -0.30
C SER A 438 12.51 6.97 -1.80
N THR A 439 13.52 7.62 -2.36
CA THR A 439 13.68 7.71 -3.81
C THR A 439 13.87 6.31 -4.38
N LYS A 440 13.07 5.95 -5.37
CA LYS A 440 13.17 4.70 -6.12
C LYS A 440 13.49 5.02 -7.57
N LEU A 441 14.67 4.65 -8.01
CA LEU A 441 15.13 4.78 -9.38
C LEU A 441 14.81 3.50 -10.14
N VAL A 442 14.29 3.64 -11.36
CA VAL A 442 13.86 2.52 -12.20
C VAL A 442 14.37 2.76 -13.62
N ALA A 443 15.07 1.79 -14.20
CA ALA A 443 15.53 1.80 -15.59
C ALA A 443 15.34 0.42 -16.23
N ASP A 444 15.53 0.33 -17.54
CA ASP A 444 15.49 -0.90 -18.34
C ASP A 444 14.19 -1.71 -18.17
N GLY A 445 13.05 -1.02 -18.13
CA GLY A 445 11.76 -1.66 -17.93
C GLY A 445 11.61 -2.35 -16.57
N GLY A 446 12.25 -1.81 -15.53
CA GLY A 446 12.20 -2.33 -14.16
C GLY A 446 13.26 -3.39 -13.84
N ARG A 447 14.14 -3.74 -14.77
CA ARG A 447 15.23 -4.71 -14.53
C ARG A 447 16.34 -4.13 -13.65
N ARG A 448 16.57 -2.82 -13.73
CA ARG A 448 17.53 -2.11 -12.87
C ARG A 448 16.78 -1.17 -11.93
N MET A 449 16.96 -1.36 -10.63
CA MET A 449 16.34 -0.55 -9.60
C MET A 449 17.36 -0.23 -8.50
N GLN A 450 17.28 1.00 -7.99
CA GLN A 450 18.06 1.47 -6.84
C GLN A 450 17.17 2.30 -5.91
N ARG A 451 17.49 2.30 -4.61
CA ARG A 451 16.81 3.14 -3.62
C ARG A 451 17.81 4.06 -2.93
N ILE A 452 17.41 5.32 -2.77
CA ILE A 452 18.15 6.33 -1.99
C ILE A 452 17.24 6.76 -0.85
N PHE A 453 17.69 6.59 0.39
CA PHE A 453 16.89 6.87 1.57
C PHE A 453 17.29 8.19 2.22
N ASN A 454 16.32 8.97 2.63
CA ASN A 454 16.51 10.09 3.54
C ASN A 454 16.55 9.61 5.01
N PHE A 455 16.99 10.47 5.90
CA PHE A 455 16.89 10.21 7.33
C PHE A 455 15.43 10.07 7.74
N LYS A 456 15.18 9.14 8.65
CA LYS A 456 13.82 8.73 8.99
C LYS A 456 13.07 9.78 9.82
N TYR A 457 13.79 10.49 10.71
CA TYR A 457 13.19 11.43 11.64
C TYR A 457 13.45 12.87 11.21
N PRO A 458 12.47 13.81 11.39
CA PRO A 458 12.62 15.21 11.01
C PRO A 458 13.83 15.90 11.67
N THR A 459 14.10 15.63 12.93
CA THR A 459 15.25 16.19 13.65
C THR A 459 16.58 15.82 12.98
N GLU A 460 16.76 14.53 12.67
CA GLU A 460 17.98 14.06 12.00
C GLU A 460 18.07 14.56 10.56
N TYR A 461 16.94 14.62 9.84
CA TYR A 461 16.84 15.19 8.50
C TYR A 461 17.32 16.65 8.45
N ILE A 462 16.86 17.50 9.41
CA ILE A 462 17.26 18.90 9.49
C ILE A 462 18.76 19.01 9.87
N GLN A 463 19.20 18.29 10.89
CA GLN A 463 20.57 18.38 11.40
C GLN A 463 21.63 17.92 10.40
N ARG A 464 21.29 16.91 9.59
CA ARG A 464 22.18 16.30 8.61
C ARG A 464 21.78 16.63 7.18
N PHE A 465 21.18 17.79 6.95
CA PHE A 465 20.60 18.16 5.67
C PHE A 465 21.61 18.20 4.52
N ALA A 466 22.88 18.58 4.80
CA ALA A 466 23.93 18.55 3.79
C ALA A 466 24.16 17.13 3.20
N GLU A 467 24.05 16.11 4.04
CA GLU A 467 24.15 14.70 3.59
C GLU A 467 22.93 14.27 2.75
N VAL A 468 21.73 14.82 3.06
CA VAL A 468 20.54 14.58 2.24
C VAL A 468 20.77 15.10 0.81
N LEU A 469 21.28 16.32 0.67
CA LEU A 469 21.60 16.91 -0.63
C LEU A 469 22.68 16.11 -1.38
N GLU A 470 23.72 15.65 -0.68
CA GLU A 470 24.76 14.82 -1.30
C GLU A 470 24.21 13.51 -1.84
N ARG A 471 23.34 12.84 -1.09
CA ARG A 471 22.67 11.60 -1.54
C ARG A 471 21.84 11.78 -2.81
N LYS A 472 21.27 12.98 -3.05
CA LYS A 472 20.47 13.25 -4.27
C LYS A 472 21.29 13.20 -5.54
N LYS A 473 22.60 13.43 -5.49
CA LYS A 473 23.50 13.30 -6.66
C LYS A 473 23.44 11.89 -7.25
N GLY A 474 23.23 10.88 -6.42
CA GLY A 474 23.03 9.50 -6.91
C GLY A 474 21.84 9.32 -7.87
N VAL A 475 20.96 10.32 -8.04
CA VAL A 475 19.91 10.28 -9.06
C VAL A 475 20.52 10.40 -10.45
N ALA A 476 21.33 11.43 -10.71
CA ALA A 476 22.02 11.60 -11.99
C ALA A 476 22.99 10.44 -12.24
N ASP A 477 23.80 10.06 -11.25
CA ASP A 477 24.78 8.97 -11.36
C ASP A 477 24.14 7.65 -11.81
N PHE A 478 22.92 7.34 -11.33
CA PHE A 478 22.20 6.13 -11.74
C PHE A 478 21.90 6.11 -13.24
N TYR A 479 21.57 7.26 -13.83
CA TYR A 479 21.22 7.37 -15.25
C TYR A 479 22.41 7.66 -16.16
N ASP A 480 23.52 8.21 -15.65
CA ASP A 480 24.74 8.46 -16.43
C ASP A 480 25.40 7.15 -16.88
N HIS A 481 25.24 6.06 -16.16
CA HIS A 481 25.67 4.73 -16.57
C HIS A 481 24.92 4.17 -17.79
N ASP A 482 23.82 4.79 -18.22
CA ASP A 482 23.10 4.45 -19.46
C ASP A 482 23.77 5.07 -20.72
N LEU A 483 24.73 5.97 -20.53
CA LEU A 483 25.51 6.60 -21.58
C LEU A 483 26.83 5.83 -21.87
N GLY A 484 26.92 4.54 -21.50
CA GLY A 484 28.01 3.68 -21.93
C GLY A 484 28.15 3.71 -23.46
N PRO A 485 29.37 3.57 -24.00
CA PRO A 485 29.65 3.87 -25.41
C PRO A 485 28.68 3.10 -26.30
N GLU A 486 27.99 3.85 -27.18
CA GLU A 486 27.36 3.27 -28.36
C GLU A 486 28.43 2.39 -29.03
N THR A 487 28.31 1.09 -28.91
CA THR A 487 29.10 0.18 -29.73
C THR A 487 28.66 0.41 -31.18
N SER A 488 29.35 1.35 -31.83
CA SER A 488 29.40 1.45 -33.27
C SER A 488 29.99 0.13 -33.80
N GLY A 489 29.14 -0.69 -34.39
CA GLY A 489 29.49 -1.93 -35.05
C GLY A 489 28.31 -2.44 -35.84
#